data_3c7e8dec25b436d4eae7ba7cb85b2550
#
_entry.id   3c7e8dec25b436d4eae7ba7cb85b2550
#
_cell.length_a   1.000
_cell.length_b   1.000
_cell.length_c   1.000
_cell.angle_alpha   90.00
_cell.angle_beta   90.00
_cell.angle_gamma   90.00
#
_symmetry.space_group_name_H-M   'P 1'
#
loop_
_entity.id
_entity.type
_entity.pdbx_description
1 polymer ?
#
loop_
_entity_poly.entity_id
_entity_poly.type
_entity_poly.pdbx_seq_one_letter_code
_entity_poly.pdbx_strand_id
1 'polypeptide(L)'
;PIIYQAQIGVKKLKISIYSRKSIEKLMEKDFPKNADVISFYDPPGKFRDAEYRTVDYSAKANSVFQVALYDIDLAVLSKYHLTYETYFPEADDLAEFIFTAKREGKDIICQCEYGESRSSGCAAAIHEYFYNDGIKIFADYRYYPNQMVYHKVYDALERYGIENDVIRESGE
;
A
#
# COMPACT_ATOMS: atom_id res chain seq x y z
N PRO A 1 -33.92 -9.25 -18.73
CA PRO A 1 -33.78 -10.00 -17.48
C PRO A 1 -32.55 -9.51 -16.77
N ILE A 2 -32.75 -8.86 -15.62
CA ILE A 2 -31.70 -8.39 -14.74
C ILE A 2 -31.17 -9.64 -14.06
N ILE A 3 -29.95 -10.04 -14.39
CA ILE A 3 -29.27 -11.12 -13.70
C ILE A 3 -28.79 -10.55 -12.37
N TYR A 4 -29.50 -10.85 -11.29
CA TYR A 4 -28.98 -10.73 -9.93
C TYR A 4 -27.84 -11.73 -9.81
N GLN A 5 -26.58 -11.27 -10.01
CA GLN A 5 -25.45 -12.04 -9.51
C GLN A 5 -25.52 -11.99 -7.98
N ALA A 6 -25.80 -13.14 -7.39
CA ALA A 6 -25.74 -13.33 -5.95
C ALA A 6 -24.38 -12.83 -5.45
N GLN A 7 -24.37 -11.89 -4.50
CA GLN A 7 -23.20 -11.52 -3.73
C GLN A 7 -22.74 -12.74 -2.94
N ILE A 8 -21.88 -13.53 -3.53
CA ILE A 8 -21.05 -14.45 -2.75
C ILE A 8 -20.18 -13.52 -1.89
N GLY A 9 -20.29 -13.63 -0.58
CA GLY A 9 -19.61 -12.76 0.37
C GLY A 9 -18.13 -12.60 0.02
N VAL A 10 -17.75 -11.45 -0.53
CA VAL A 10 -16.38 -11.16 -0.89
C VAL A 10 -15.59 -11.09 0.43
N LYS A 11 -14.62 -11.97 0.61
CA LYS A 11 -13.76 -11.98 1.79
C LYS A 11 -13.22 -10.56 2.03
N LYS A 12 -13.37 -10.03 3.24
CA LYS A 12 -12.78 -8.75 3.63
C LYS A 12 -11.25 -8.84 3.46
N LEU A 13 -10.68 -7.88 2.73
CA LEU A 13 -9.24 -7.76 2.51
C LEU A 13 -8.53 -7.53 3.85
N LYS A 14 -7.64 -8.43 4.24
CA LYS A 14 -6.77 -8.21 5.39
C LYS A 14 -5.55 -7.41 4.96
N ILE A 15 -5.30 -6.30 5.64
CA ILE A 15 -4.16 -5.40 5.37
C ILE A 15 -3.28 -5.41 6.61
N SER A 16 -1.98 -5.69 6.42
CA SER A 16 -1.00 -5.79 7.50
C SER A 16 0.18 -4.86 7.22
N ILE A 17 0.74 -4.29 8.28
CA ILE A 17 1.85 -3.31 8.19
C ILE A 17 3.10 -3.94 8.82
N TYR A 18 4.21 -3.88 8.09
CA TYR A 18 5.49 -4.46 8.52
C TYR A 18 6.65 -3.49 8.32
N SER A 19 7.59 -3.52 9.28
CA SER A 19 8.93 -2.99 9.07
C SER A 19 9.78 -3.98 8.26
N ARG A 20 10.92 -3.52 7.73
CA ARG A 20 11.94 -4.40 7.14
C ARG A 20 12.27 -5.57 8.08
N LYS A 21 12.65 -5.24 9.32
CA LYS A 21 13.05 -6.24 10.32
C LYS A 21 11.96 -7.27 10.61
N SER A 22 10.71 -6.84 10.66
CA SER A 22 9.60 -7.76 10.98
C SER A 22 9.21 -8.62 9.78
N ILE A 23 9.28 -8.10 8.55
CA ILE A 23 8.98 -8.90 7.36
C ILE A 23 10.08 -9.93 7.06
N GLU A 24 11.35 -9.58 7.25
CA GLU A 24 12.48 -10.51 7.11
C GLU A 24 12.35 -11.68 8.10
N LYS A 25 12.00 -11.42 9.36
CA LYS A 25 11.69 -12.47 10.35
C LYS A 25 10.50 -13.34 9.96
N LEU A 26 9.46 -12.75 9.35
CA LEU A 26 8.30 -13.50 8.87
C LEU A 26 8.71 -14.43 7.70
N MET A 27 9.57 -13.96 6.82
CA MET A 27 10.06 -14.76 5.68
C MET A 27 10.95 -15.94 6.12
N GLU A 28 11.68 -15.81 7.23
CA GLU A 28 12.47 -16.93 7.80
C GLU A 28 11.59 -18.07 8.32
N LYS A 29 10.35 -17.78 8.71
CA LYS A 29 9.41 -18.74 9.31
C LYS A 29 8.40 -19.23 8.29
N ASP A 30 7.21 -18.67 8.33
CA ASP A 30 6.07 -19.09 7.51
C ASP A 30 5.41 -17.86 6.87
N PHE A 31 5.84 -17.55 5.66
CA PHE A 31 5.32 -16.40 4.92
C PHE A 31 3.91 -16.72 4.38
N PRO A 32 2.93 -15.80 4.49
CA PRO A 32 1.56 -16.02 4.02
C PRO A 32 1.51 -16.28 2.51
N LYS A 33 1.04 -17.46 2.10
CA LYS A 33 0.94 -17.86 0.68
C LYS A 33 -0.13 -17.09 -0.09
N ASN A 34 -1.12 -16.54 0.61
CA ASN A 34 -2.24 -15.82 0.02
C ASN A 34 -2.16 -14.31 0.31
N ALA A 35 -0.97 -13.74 0.23
CA ALA A 35 -0.75 -12.32 0.40
C ALA A 35 0.11 -11.75 -0.73
N ASP A 36 -0.31 -10.58 -1.22
CA ASP A 36 0.48 -9.73 -2.11
C ASP A 36 1.18 -8.65 -1.28
N VAL A 37 2.37 -8.25 -1.71
CA VAL A 37 3.23 -7.31 -0.96
C VAL A 37 3.33 -5.99 -1.69
N ILE A 38 3.15 -4.89 -0.95
CA ILE A 38 3.51 -3.54 -1.36
C ILE A 38 4.73 -3.13 -0.52
N SER A 39 5.86 -2.90 -1.17
CA SER A 39 7.14 -2.65 -0.51
C SER A 39 7.72 -1.30 -0.93
N PHE A 40 7.82 -0.38 0.02
CA PHE A 40 8.45 0.92 -0.16
C PHE A 40 9.90 0.87 0.32
N TYR A 41 10.82 1.37 -0.51
CA TYR A 41 12.23 1.49 -0.16
C TYR A 41 12.77 2.88 -0.51
N ASP A 42 13.91 3.24 0.07
CA ASP A 42 14.51 4.55 -0.16
C ASP A 42 15.13 4.64 -1.55
N PRO A 43 14.82 5.72 -2.32
CA PRO A 43 15.45 5.92 -3.62
C PRO A 43 16.98 6.00 -3.51
N PRO A 44 17.72 5.61 -4.55
CA PRO A 44 19.17 5.83 -4.59
C PRO A 44 19.47 7.32 -4.50
N GLY A 45 20.44 7.71 -3.68
CA GLY A 45 20.78 9.11 -3.50
C GLY A 45 21.85 9.35 -2.45
N LYS A 46 22.17 10.62 -2.22
CA LYS A 46 23.27 11.08 -1.35
C LYS A 46 23.15 10.60 0.10
N PHE A 47 21.95 10.35 0.57
CA PHE A 47 21.67 9.96 1.96
C PHE A 47 21.44 8.46 2.15
N ARG A 48 21.48 7.69 1.07
CA ARG A 48 21.30 6.24 1.12
C ARG A 48 22.65 5.58 1.37
N ASP A 49 22.70 4.70 2.36
CA ASP A 49 23.87 3.88 2.62
C ASP A 49 24.25 3.07 1.36
N ALA A 50 25.54 3.03 1.03
CA ALA A 50 26.05 2.27 -0.13
C ALA A 50 25.79 0.75 -0.01
N GLU A 51 25.65 0.24 1.22
CA GLU A 51 25.33 -1.16 1.50
C GLU A 51 23.84 -1.46 1.54
N TYR A 52 22.97 -0.44 1.43
CA TYR A 52 21.54 -0.62 1.46
C TYR A 52 21.07 -1.59 0.36
N ARG A 53 20.23 -2.53 0.75
CA ARG A 53 19.55 -3.46 -0.17
C ARG A 53 18.06 -3.43 0.11
N THR A 54 17.27 -3.55 -0.93
CA THR A 54 15.83 -3.77 -0.81
C THR A 54 15.56 -5.13 -0.18
N VAL A 55 14.38 -5.30 0.41
CA VAL A 55 13.95 -6.63 0.88
C VAL A 55 13.82 -7.56 -0.32
N ASP A 56 14.39 -8.75 -0.23
CA ASP A 56 14.30 -9.79 -1.27
C ASP A 56 13.12 -10.74 -0.96
N TYR A 57 12.07 -10.62 -1.76
CA TYR A 57 10.86 -11.44 -1.66
C TYR A 57 10.85 -12.64 -2.60
N SER A 58 11.86 -12.82 -3.45
CA SER A 58 11.86 -13.77 -4.57
C SER A 58 11.59 -15.23 -4.18
N ALA A 59 12.00 -15.64 -2.98
CA ALA A 59 11.81 -17.00 -2.49
C ALA A 59 10.47 -17.23 -1.76
N LYS A 60 9.68 -16.21 -1.48
CA LYS A 60 8.55 -16.29 -0.56
C LYS A 60 7.24 -15.69 -1.06
N ALA A 61 7.28 -14.52 -1.67
CA ALA A 61 6.08 -13.84 -2.14
C ALA A 61 5.80 -14.15 -3.62
N ASN A 62 4.54 -14.39 -3.96
CA ASN A 62 4.13 -14.65 -5.33
C ASN A 62 3.97 -13.37 -6.15
N SER A 63 3.58 -12.27 -5.50
CA SER A 63 3.32 -10.99 -6.15
C SER A 63 3.80 -9.85 -5.23
N VAL A 64 4.65 -8.99 -5.78
CA VAL A 64 5.26 -7.86 -5.06
C VAL A 64 5.23 -6.61 -5.92
N PHE A 65 4.65 -5.54 -5.40
CA PHE A 65 4.79 -4.19 -5.93
C PHE A 65 5.88 -3.48 -5.12
N GLN A 66 7.06 -3.37 -5.68
CA GLN A 66 8.20 -2.76 -5.01
C GLN A 66 8.56 -1.43 -5.65
N VAL A 67 8.58 -0.34 -4.87
CA VAL A 67 8.74 1.02 -5.37
C VAL A 67 9.68 1.86 -4.51
N ALA A 68 10.55 2.61 -5.18
CA ALA A 68 11.42 3.60 -4.55
C ALA A 68 10.61 4.88 -4.28
N LEU A 69 10.51 5.28 -3.01
CA LEU A 69 9.73 6.46 -2.64
C LEU A 69 10.33 7.14 -1.41
N TYR A 70 10.55 8.47 -1.47
CA TYR A 70 11.00 9.23 -0.32
C TYR A 70 9.93 9.29 0.77
N ASP A 71 10.36 9.15 2.03
CA ASP A 71 9.50 9.34 3.19
C ASP A 71 9.52 10.81 3.62
N ILE A 72 8.80 11.62 2.88
CA ILE A 72 8.74 13.09 3.05
C ILE A 72 7.30 13.59 3.06
N ASP A 73 7.10 14.78 3.58
CA ASP A 73 5.82 15.48 3.56
C ASP A 73 5.77 16.58 2.49
N LEU A 74 4.59 17.20 2.35
CA LEU A 74 4.33 18.26 1.39
C LEU A 74 5.27 19.46 1.55
N ALA A 75 5.64 19.80 2.78
CA ALA A 75 6.43 20.99 3.09
C ALA A 75 7.86 20.93 2.55
N VAL A 76 8.38 19.72 2.31
CA VAL A 76 9.77 19.55 1.85
C VAL A 76 9.89 19.03 0.42
N LEU A 77 8.80 18.80 -0.31
CA LEU A 77 8.82 18.29 -1.69
C LEU A 77 9.77 19.08 -2.60
N SER A 78 9.73 20.41 -2.54
CA SER A 78 10.56 21.28 -3.36
C SER A 78 12.06 21.08 -3.15
N LYS A 79 12.49 20.69 -1.95
CA LYS A 79 13.89 20.38 -1.64
C LYS A 79 14.39 19.12 -2.35
N TYR A 80 13.45 18.26 -2.77
CA TYR A 80 13.70 17.03 -3.53
C TYR A 80 13.40 17.22 -5.02
N HIS A 81 13.15 18.46 -5.47
CA HIS A 81 12.74 18.77 -6.84
C HIS A 81 11.47 18.04 -7.29
N LEU A 82 10.55 17.83 -6.34
CA LEU A 82 9.28 17.15 -6.54
C LEU A 82 8.10 18.10 -6.34
N THR A 83 7.00 17.77 -6.99
CA THR A 83 5.67 18.33 -6.78
C THR A 83 4.73 17.23 -6.30
N TYR A 84 3.50 17.57 -5.92
CA TYR A 84 2.49 16.56 -5.59
C TYR A 84 2.28 15.58 -6.77
N GLU A 85 2.23 16.09 -8.00
CA GLU A 85 2.02 15.27 -9.21
C GLU A 85 3.17 14.30 -9.46
N THR A 86 4.42 14.73 -9.22
CA THR A 86 5.62 13.95 -9.52
C THR A 86 6.11 13.09 -8.36
N TYR A 87 5.52 13.22 -7.17
CA TYR A 87 6.00 12.52 -5.97
C TYR A 87 5.86 11.00 -6.06
N PHE A 88 4.76 10.48 -6.57
CA PHE A 88 4.51 9.05 -6.65
C PHE A 88 3.86 8.70 -7.99
N PRO A 89 4.62 8.71 -9.09
CA PRO A 89 4.08 8.49 -10.44
C PRO A 89 3.51 7.08 -10.65
N GLU A 90 3.98 6.08 -9.89
CA GLU A 90 3.49 4.69 -9.96
C GLU A 90 2.19 4.45 -9.17
N ALA A 91 1.55 5.48 -8.62
CA ALA A 91 0.37 5.31 -7.78
C ALA A 91 -0.83 4.66 -8.51
N ASP A 92 -1.00 4.95 -9.80
CA ASP A 92 -2.07 4.35 -10.60
C ASP A 92 -1.82 2.85 -10.86
N ASP A 93 -0.58 2.46 -11.14
CA ASP A 93 -0.18 1.05 -11.27
C ASP A 93 -0.38 0.31 -9.93
N LEU A 94 -0.09 0.99 -8.82
CA LEU A 94 -0.36 0.44 -7.48
C LEU A 94 -1.85 0.24 -7.23
N ALA A 95 -2.70 1.17 -7.68
CA ALA A 95 -4.15 1.01 -7.55
C ALA A 95 -4.65 -0.24 -8.30
N GLU A 96 -4.18 -0.47 -9.53
CA GLU A 96 -4.49 -1.68 -10.29
C GLU A 96 -4.05 -2.95 -9.56
N PHE A 97 -2.83 -2.94 -9.00
CA PHE A 97 -2.31 -4.04 -8.18
C PHE A 97 -3.19 -4.36 -6.98
N ILE A 98 -3.63 -3.33 -6.25
CA ILE A 98 -4.51 -3.47 -5.07
C ILE A 98 -5.89 -4.04 -5.48
N PHE A 99 -6.48 -3.52 -6.54
CA PHE A 99 -7.75 -4.03 -7.04
C PHE A 99 -7.65 -5.47 -7.53
N THR A 100 -6.52 -5.84 -8.13
CA THR A 100 -6.27 -7.23 -8.55
C THR A 100 -6.18 -8.15 -7.34
N ALA A 101 -5.42 -7.77 -6.30
CA ALA A 101 -5.36 -8.53 -5.05
C ALA A 101 -6.76 -8.72 -4.43
N LYS A 102 -7.58 -7.66 -4.41
CA LYS A 102 -8.97 -7.73 -3.90
C LYS A 102 -9.82 -8.70 -4.73
N ARG A 103 -9.78 -8.62 -6.05
CA ARG A 103 -10.54 -9.52 -6.94
C ARG A 103 -10.13 -10.99 -6.75
N GLU A 104 -8.86 -11.24 -6.51
CA GLU A 104 -8.31 -12.59 -6.28
C GLU A 104 -8.49 -13.09 -4.84
N GLY A 105 -9.07 -12.27 -3.95
CA GLY A 105 -9.29 -12.63 -2.54
C GLY A 105 -8.01 -12.78 -1.74
N LYS A 106 -6.94 -12.10 -2.15
CA LYS A 106 -5.64 -12.10 -1.47
C LYS A 106 -5.60 -11.04 -0.38
N ASP A 107 -4.79 -11.27 0.63
CA ASP A 107 -4.46 -10.30 1.66
C ASP A 107 -3.34 -9.36 1.15
N ILE A 108 -3.19 -8.17 1.74
CA ILE A 108 -2.13 -7.22 1.39
C ILE A 108 -1.21 -6.99 2.58
N ILE A 109 0.08 -7.03 2.31
CA ILE A 109 1.13 -6.64 3.24
C ILE A 109 1.73 -5.32 2.75
N CYS A 110 1.66 -4.26 3.55
CA CYS A 110 2.35 -3.00 3.32
C CYS A 110 3.64 -2.97 4.13
N GLN A 111 4.78 -2.76 3.48
CA GLN A 111 6.09 -2.75 4.13
C GLN A 111 6.88 -1.50 3.75
N CYS A 112 7.55 -0.91 4.72
CA CYS A 112 8.62 0.08 4.54
C CYS A 112 9.73 -0.15 5.56
N GLU A 113 10.74 0.72 5.61
CA GLU A 113 11.92 0.50 6.48
C GLU A 113 11.52 0.30 7.94
N TYR A 114 10.76 1.22 8.51
CA TYR A 114 10.37 1.18 9.93
C TYR A 114 8.97 0.61 10.17
N GLY A 115 8.13 0.49 9.15
CA GLY A 115 6.74 0.03 9.30
C GLY A 115 5.83 1.06 9.98
N GLU A 116 6.18 2.34 9.94
CA GLU A 116 5.48 3.38 10.69
C GLU A 116 4.88 4.47 9.80
N SER A 117 5.51 4.82 8.67
CA SER A 117 5.16 6.00 7.87
C SER A 117 4.59 5.64 6.49
N ARG A 118 5.41 5.30 5.48
CA ARG A 118 4.93 4.99 4.10
C ARG A 118 3.98 3.81 4.06
N SER A 119 4.33 2.72 4.72
CA SER A 119 3.50 1.50 4.77
C SER A 119 2.17 1.75 5.48
N SER A 120 2.15 2.51 6.55
CA SER A 120 0.92 2.86 7.27
C SER A 120 0.06 3.87 6.50
N GLY A 121 0.68 4.82 5.77
CA GLY A 121 -0.03 5.73 4.87
C GLY A 121 -0.74 4.99 3.75
N CYS A 122 -0.07 4.03 3.12
CA CYS A 122 -0.66 3.16 2.10
C CYS A 122 -1.80 2.29 2.68
N ALA A 123 -1.56 1.63 3.81
CA ALA A 123 -2.57 0.81 4.47
C ALA A 123 -3.80 1.62 4.87
N ALA A 124 -3.62 2.84 5.39
CA ALA A 124 -4.72 3.73 5.74
C ALA A 124 -5.56 4.12 4.52
N ALA A 125 -4.92 4.41 3.37
CA ALA A 125 -5.62 4.72 2.13
C ALA A 125 -6.47 3.54 1.62
N ILE A 126 -5.93 2.32 1.68
CA ILE A 126 -6.67 1.11 1.30
C ILE A 126 -7.86 0.87 2.23
N HIS A 127 -7.64 1.00 3.55
CA HIS A 127 -8.72 0.88 4.54
C HIS A 127 -9.81 1.93 4.33
N GLU A 128 -9.43 3.18 4.10
CA GLU A 128 -10.39 4.27 3.86
C GLU A 128 -11.19 4.02 2.60
N TYR A 129 -10.51 3.66 1.50
CA TYR A 129 -11.19 3.46 0.23
C TYR A 129 -12.22 2.32 0.27
N PHE A 130 -11.86 1.15 0.80
CA PHE A 130 -12.73 -0.02 0.75
C PHE A 130 -13.67 -0.16 1.96
N TYR A 131 -13.34 0.42 3.11
CA TYR A 131 -14.04 0.14 4.37
C TYR A 131 -14.42 1.38 5.17
N ASN A 132 -14.07 2.60 4.73
CA ASN A 132 -14.27 3.87 5.45
C ASN A 132 -13.71 3.84 6.89
N ASP A 133 -12.62 3.14 7.11
CA ASP A 133 -12.05 2.95 8.45
C ASP A 133 -10.53 3.25 8.55
N GLY A 134 -9.98 3.96 7.56
CA GLY A 134 -8.58 4.39 7.55
C GLY A 134 -8.16 5.21 8.75
N ILE A 135 -9.10 5.93 9.35
CA ILE A 135 -8.87 6.71 10.59
C ILE A 135 -8.32 5.86 11.74
N LYS A 136 -8.62 4.57 11.80
CA LYS A 136 -8.10 3.65 12.83
C LYS A 136 -6.58 3.56 12.82
N ILE A 137 -5.96 3.66 11.64
CA ILE A 137 -4.50 3.63 11.51
C ILE A 137 -3.91 4.96 11.95
N PHE A 138 -4.53 6.09 11.60
CA PHE A 138 -4.11 7.41 12.09
C PHE A 138 -4.23 7.57 13.59
N ALA A 139 -5.22 6.93 14.22
CA ALA A 139 -5.45 6.98 15.65
C ALA A 139 -4.55 6.01 16.45
N ASP A 140 -3.84 5.11 15.79
CA ASP A 140 -2.96 4.13 16.44
C ASP A 140 -1.57 4.75 16.67
N TYR A 141 -1.19 4.90 17.94
CA TYR A 141 0.07 5.52 18.36
C TYR A 141 1.34 4.82 17.83
N ARG A 142 1.23 3.62 17.29
CA ARG A 142 2.34 2.88 16.68
C ARG A 142 2.72 3.42 15.31
N TYR A 143 1.84 4.22 14.68
CA TYR A 143 2.00 4.67 13.31
C TYR A 143 2.01 6.19 13.20
N TYR A 144 2.75 6.67 12.22
CA TYR A 144 2.78 8.06 11.77
C TYR A 144 2.52 8.10 10.25
N PRO A 145 1.27 7.80 9.81
CA PRO A 145 0.99 7.59 8.41
C PRO A 145 1.42 8.77 7.54
N ASN A 146 2.27 8.50 6.55
CA ASN A 146 2.70 9.51 5.60
C ASN A 146 1.50 10.01 4.80
N GLN A 147 1.16 11.29 4.97
CA GLN A 147 -0.03 11.88 4.36
C GLN A 147 0.08 11.98 2.83
N MET A 148 1.29 12.20 2.29
CA MET A 148 1.50 12.22 0.85
C MET A 148 1.21 10.86 0.23
N VAL A 149 1.74 9.78 0.83
CA VAL A 149 1.45 8.41 0.40
C VAL A 149 -0.03 8.10 0.51
N TYR A 150 -0.65 8.47 1.65
CA TYR A 150 -2.09 8.29 1.86
C TYR A 150 -2.91 8.93 0.73
N HIS A 151 -2.70 10.22 0.45
CA HIS A 151 -3.46 10.94 -0.57
C HIS A 151 -3.20 10.40 -1.97
N LYS A 152 -1.94 10.13 -2.33
CA LYS A 152 -1.60 9.61 -3.66
C LYS A 152 -2.22 8.23 -3.92
N VAL A 153 -2.20 7.35 -2.94
CA VAL A 153 -2.81 6.02 -3.05
C VAL A 153 -4.33 6.13 -3.07
N TYR A 154 -4.92 6.93 -2.19
CA TYR A 154 -6.37 7.12 -2.14
C TYR A 154 -6.92 7.69 -3.45
N ASP A 155 -6.30 8.77 -3.96
CA ASP A 155 -6.69 9.41 -5.22
C ASP A 155 -6.56 8.44 -6.41
N ALA A 156 -5.52 7.60 -6.42
CA ALA A 156 -5.33 6.59 -7.47
C ALA A 156 -6.40 5.49 -7.41
N LEU A 157 -6.76 5.05 -6.20
CA LEU A 157 -7.87 4.09 -6.01
C LEU A 157 -9.20 4.68 -6.46
N GLU A 158 -9.46 5.97 -6.18
CA GLU A 158 -10.67 6.65 -6.67
C GLU A 158 -10.72 6.71 -8.20
N ARG A 159 -9.63 7.14 -8.85
CA ARG A 159 -9.54 7.18 -10.33
C ARG A 159 -9.80 5.81 -10.93
N TYR A 160 -9.10 4.79 -10.44
CA TYR A 160 -9.26 3.42 -10.94
C TYR A 160 -10.70 2.92 -10.77
N GLY A 161 -11.31 3.18 -9.60
CA GLY A 161 -12.69 2.79 -9.33
C GLY A 161 -13.69 3.45 -10.27
N ILE A 162 -13.53 4.74 -10.55
CA ILE A 162 -14.39 5.49 -11.50
C ILE A 162 -14.20 4.97 -12.92
N GLU A 163 -12.96 4.79 -13.39
CA GLU A 163 -12.64 4.34 -14.75
C GLU A 163 -13.11 2.91 -15.03
N ASN A 164 -13.24 2.09 -14.00
CA ASN A 164 -13.65 0.68 -14.12
C ASN A 164 -15.07 0.41 -13.59
N ASP A 165 -15.89 1.43 -13.36
CA ASP A 165 -17.27 1.33 -12.87
C ASP A 165 -17.41 0.48 -11.59
N VAL A 166 -16.41 0.55 -10.69
CA VAL A 166 -16.42 -0.20 -9.44
C VAL A 166 -17.37 0.47 -8.46
N ILE A 167 -18.47 -0.22 -8.13
CA ILE A 167 -19.40 0.22 -7.08
C ILE A 167 -18.74 0.00 -5.72
N ARG A 168 -18.55 1.06 -4.95
CA ARG A 168 -18.12 0.95 -3.55
C ARG A 168 -19.19 0.25 -2.73
N GLU A 169 -18.79 -0.71 -1.92
CA GLU A 169 -19.70 -1.22 -0.90
C GLU A 169 -19.95 -0.09 0.10
N SER A 170 -21.20 0.41 0.15
CA SER A 170 -21.60 1.34 1.21
C SER A 170 -21.46 0.60 2.53
N GLY A 171 -20.50 1.01 3.37
CA GLY A 171 -20.41 0.50 4.73
C GLY A 171 -21.66 0.92 5.50
N GLU A 172 -22.47 -0.05 5.89
CA GLU A 172 -23.45 0.07 6.96
C GLU A 172 -22.77 -0.08 8.32
#